data_dc8b9972eb9b117eed7ba15bb7a6de6c
#
_entry.id   dc8b9972eb9b117eed7ba15bb7a6de6c
#
_cell.length_a   1.000
_cell.length_b   1.000
_cell.length_c   1.000
_cell.angle_alpha   90.00
_cell.angle_beta   90.00
_cell.angle_gamma   90.00
#
_symmetry.space_group_name_H-M   'P 1'
#
loop_
_entity.id
_entity.type
_entity.pdbx_description
1 polymer ?
#
loop_
_entity_poly.entity_id
_entity_poly.type
_entity_poly.pdbx_seq_one_letter_code
_entity_poly.pdbx_strand_id
1 'polypeptide(L)'
;SFPGMDFVIFFVGLAVGLLANFIVMWWMIMILPRTKVPKKSGLIGAAIGAVAFELLKQLSTVIMSSVTGSPAGAVFGPVIVLMVVMYLIWRVVLYISAWTATTAESLKFAHPPVPEPAVIRVRNEVKEGAPAGATFGIGAALGAAAVGAWSLLRRK
;
A
#
# COMPACT_ATOMS: atom_id res chain seq x y z
N SER A 1 37.16 12.21 -38.32
CA SER A 1 36.35 12.39 -37.08
C SER A 1 36.90 13.62 -36.37
N PHE A 2 36.04 14.61 -36.12
CA PHE A 2 36.40 15.80 -35.35
C PHE A 2 36.59 15.35 -33.88
N PRO A 3 37.70 15.68 -33.23
CA PRO A 3 38.05 15.20 -31.87
C PRO A 3 37.07 15.68 -30.76
N GLY A 4 36.05 16.49 -31.11
CA GLY A 4 34.99 16.90 -30.17
C GLY A 4 33.65 16.20 -30.36
N MET A 5 33.48 15.42 -31.43
CA MET A 5 32.20 14.79 -31.76
C MET A 5 31.87 13.67 -30.76
N ASP A 6 32.85 12.87 -30.34
CA ASP A 6 32.67 11.77 -29.39
C ASP A 6 32.23 12.29 -28.01
N PHE A 7 32.80 13.44 -27.61
CA PHE A 7 32.42 14.11 -26.36
C PHE A 7 30.96 14.61 -26.40
N VAL A 8 30.54 15.23 -27.50
CA VAL A 8 29.18 15.70 -27.68
C VAL A 8 28.19 14.53 -27.67
N ILE A 9 28.50 13.45 -28.40
CA ILE A 9 27.66 12.25 -28.46
C ILE A 9 27.52 11.63 -27.06
N PHE A 10 28.61 11.56 -26.29
CA PHE A 10 28.56 11.04 -24.92
C PHE A 10 27.62 11.88 -24.02
N PHE A 11 27.75 13.21 -24.00
CA PHE A 11 26.91 14.06 -23.18
C PHE A 11 25.46 14.08 -23.62
N VAL A 12 25.18 14.03 -24.91
CA VAL A 12 23.83 13.91 -25.46
C VAL A 12 23.22 12.57 -25.04
N GLY A 13 23.96 11.48 -25.15
CA GLY A 13 23.52 10.16 -24.73
C GLY A 13 23.20 10.10 -23.22
N LEU A 14 24.06 10.70 -22.41
CA LEU A 14 23.88 10.81 -20.97
C LEU A 14 22.62 11.61 -20.62
N ALA A 15 22.43 12.77 -21.26
CA ALA A 15 21.27 13.63 -21.04
C ALA A 15 19.95 12.94 -21.44
N VAL A 16 19.93 12.28 -22.59
CA VAL A 16 18.76 11.52 -23.05
C VAL A 16 18.49 10.35 -22.13
N GLY A 17 19.50 9.61 -21.69
CA GLY A 17 19.37 8.53 -20.73
C GLY A 17 18.83 8.99 -19.38
N LEU A 18 19.35 10.10 -18.86
CA LEU A 18 18.88 10.71 -17.62
C LEU A 18 17.42 11.16 -17.72
N LEU A 19 17.05 11.78 -18.83
CA LEU A 19 15.68 12.23 -19.09
C LEU A 19 14.71 11.04 -19.18
N ALA A 20 15.07 9.99 -19.89
CA ALA A 20 14.27 8.78 -19.99
C ALA A 20 14.07 8.13 -18.63
N ASN A 21 15.14 7.96 -17.85
CA ASN A 21 15.07 7.42 -16.50
C ASN A 21 14.23 8.32 -15.58
N PHE A 22 14.32 9.63 -15.72
CA PHE A 22 13.52 10.58 -14.95
C PHE A 22 12.03 10.43 -15.26
N ILE A 23 11.65 10.33 -16.53
CA ILE A 23 10.25 10.15 -16.95
C ILE A 23 9.69 8.83 -16.38
N VAL A 24 10.44 7.74 -16.47
CA VAL A 24 10.03 6.43 -15.92
C VAL A 24 9.85 6.50 -14.40
N MET A 25 10.81 7.08 -13.68
CA MET A 25 10.73 7.23 -12.23
C MET A 25 9.59 8.16 -11.81
N TRP A 26 9.43 9.26 -12.51
CA TRP A 26 8.33 10.18 -12.28
C TRP A 26 6.97 9.50 -12.47
N TRP A 27 6.81 8.76 -13.56
CA TRP A 27 5.60 7.97 -13.82
C TRP A 27 5.34 6.95 -12.70
N MET A 28 6.38 6.23 -12.27
CA MET A 28 6.31 5.19 -11.26
C MET A 28 5.97 5.73 -9.87
N ILE A 29 6.50 6.91 -9.49
CA ILE A 29 6.29 7.52 -8.17
C ILE A 29 4.98 8.34 -8.12
N MET A 30 4.60 9.01 -9.22
CA MET A 30 3.48 9.95 -9.21
C MET A 30 2.17 9.37 -9.74
N ILE A 31 2.23 8.45 -10.71
CA ILE A 31 1.05 7.95 -11.42
C ILE A 31 0.64 6.57 -10.92
N LEU A 32 1.62 5.70 -10.65
CA LEU A 32 1.34 4.32 -10.24
C LEU A 32 0.70 4.19 -8.84
N PRO A 33 1.10 4.94 -7.78
CA PRO A 33 0.48 4.84 -6.47
C PRO A 33 -0.93 5.41 -6.49
N ARG A 34 -1.89 4.69 -5.89
CA ARG A 34 -3.27 5.19 -5.69
C ARG A 34 -3.37 6.30 -4.64
N THR A 35 -2.30 6.57 -3.91
CA THR A 35 -2.21 7.61 -2.87
C THR A 35 -1.71 8.92 -3.46
N LYS A 36 -2.21 10.05 -2.95
CA LYS A 36 -1.75 11.38 -3.38
C LYS A 36 -0.33 11.61 -2.89
N VAL A 37 0.63 11.59 -3.81
CA VAL A 37 2.02 11.94 -3.52
C VAL A 37 2.19 13.45 -3.75
N PRO A 38 2.79 14.22 -2.81
CA PRO A 38 3.10 15.62 -3.00
C PRO A 38 4.02 15.82 -4.22
N LYS A 39 3.67 16.75 -5.09
CA LYS A 39 4.41 16.97 -6.35
C LYS A 39 5.90 17.23 -6.13
N LYS A 40 6.25 18.00 -5.09
CA LYS A 40 7.63 18.30 -4.73
C LYS A 40 8.43 17.04 -4.36
N SER A 41 7.92 16.26 -3.43
CA SER A 41 8.58 15.02 -2.97
C SER A 41 8.71 14.00 -4.10
N GLY A 42 7.66 13.85 -4.92
CA GLY A 42 7.68 12.95 -6.07
C GLY A 42 8.68 13.38 -7.14
N LEU A 43 8.78 14.69 -7.43
CA LEU A 43 9.72 15.22 -8.42
C LEU A 43 11.19 15.04 -7.97
N ILE A 44 11.48 15.35 -6.71
CA ILE A 44 12.82 15.18 -6.14
C ILE A 44 13.17 13.67 -6.10
N GLY A 45 12.25 12.81 -5.67
CA GLY A 45 12.43 11.36 -5.69
C GLY A 45 12.72 10.82 -7.09
N ALA A 46 11.98 11.30 -8.10
CA ALA A 46 12.22 10.93 -9.49
C ALA A 46 13.60 11.38 -10.01
N ALA A 47 14.03 12.59 -9.63
CA ALA A 47 15.34 13.10 -10.01
C ALA A 47 16.49 12.27 -9.38
N ILE A 48 16.40 11.99 -8.07
CA ILE A 48 17.35 11.12 -7.37
C ILE A 48 17.37 9.72 -8.00
N GLY A 49 16.20 9.18 -8.31
CA GLY A 49 16.06 7.90 -8.97
C GLY A 49 16.71 7.86 -10.35
N ALA A 50 16.49 8.87 -11.16
CA ALA A 50 17.09 8.97 -12.49
C ALA A 50 18.62 8.97 -12.43
N VAL A 51 19.19 9.74 -11.51
CA VAL A 51 20.66 9.78 -11.30
C VAL A 51 21.16 8.42 -10.80
N ALA A 52 20.49 7.82 -9.84
CA ALA A 52 20.89 6.50 -9.32
C ALA A 52 20.84 5.41 -10.40
N PHE A 53 19.83 5.41 -11.26
CA PHE A 53 19.74 4.47 -12.38
C PHE A 53 20.83 4.70 -13.43
N GLU A 54 21.18 5.97 -13.70
CA GLU A 54 22.28 6.28 -14.61
C GLU A 54 23.62 5.77 -14.06
N LEU A 55 23.86 5.98 -12.77
CA LEU A 55 25.05 5.44 -12.08
C LEU A 55 25.07 3.91 -12.10
N LEU A 56 23.92 3.25 -11.89
CA LEU A 56 23.84 1.79 -11.97
C LEU A 56 24.16 1.25 -13.37
N LYS A 57 23.73 1.93 -14.44
CA LYS A 57 24.10 1.56 -15.81
C LYS A 57 25.59 1.65 -16.04
N GLN A 58 26.22 2.73 -15.61
CA GLN A 58 27.66 2.91 -15.72
C GLN A 58 28.41 1.84 -14.92
N LEU A 59 27.98 1.60 -13.68
CA LEU A 59 28.57 0.56 -12.82
C LEU A 59 28.43 -0.83 -13.44
N SER A 60 27.28 -1.16 -14.02
CA SER A 60 27.04 -2.44 -14.71
C SER A 60 28.02 -2.67 -15.84
N THR A 61 28.31 -1.63 -16.62
CA THR A 61 29.28 -1.68 -17.74
C THR A 61 30.70 -1.97 -17.22
N VAL A 62 31.10 -1.31 -16.13
CA VAL A 62 32.43 -1.52 -15.51
C VAL A 62 32.55 -2.93 -14.93
N ILE A 63 31.50 -3.40 -14.22
CA ILE A 63 31.49 -4.76 -13.64
C ILE A 63 31.55 -5.80 -14.79
N MET A 64 30.75 -5.60 -15.84
CA MET A 64 30.75 -6.53 -16.99
C MET A 64 32.14 -6.64 -17.63
N SER A 65 32.82 -5.52 -17.88
CA SER A 65 34.16 -5.53 -18.47
C SER A 65 35.19 -6.22 -17.58
N SER A 66 35.05 -6.10 -16.25
CA SER A 66 35.97 -6.73 -15.29
C SER A 66 35.76 -8.23 -15.19
N VAL A 67 34.53 -8.71 -15.31
CA VAL A 67 34.21 -10.15 -15.14
C VAL A 67 34.49 -10.95 -16.42
N THR A 68 34.32 -10.36 -17.61
CA THR A 68 34.48 -11.05 -18.89
C THR A 68 35.93 -11.34 -19.27
N GLY A 69 36.93 -10.89 -18.49
CA GLY A 69 38.35 -11.09 -18.75
C GLY A 69 38.87 -12.53 -18.56
N SER A 70 38.04 -13.46 -18.06
CA SER A 70 38.41 -14.88 -17.91
C SER A 70 37.44 -15.79 -18.69
N PRO A 71 37.88 -17.01 -19.13
CA PRO A 71 36.97 -17.92 -19.85
C PRO A 71 35.73 -18.31 -19.05
N ALA A 72 35.86 -18.54 -17.75
CA ALA A 72 34.70 -18.81 -16.88
C ALA A 72 33.81 -17.56 -16.69
N GLY A 73 34.43 -16.38 -16.58
CA GLY A 73 33.73 -15.10 -16.50
C GLY A 73 32.96 -14.76 -17.77
N ALA A 74 33.46 -15.15 -18.94
CA ALA A 74 32.72 -14.93 -20.19
C ALA A 74 31.42 -15.71 -20.26
N VAL A 75 31.35 -16.91 -19.65
CA VAL A 75 30.13 -17.75 -19.63
C VAL A 75 29.17 -17.36 -18.51
N PHE A 76 29.67 -17.23 -17.28
CA PHE A 76 28.85 -17.02 -16.09
C PHE A 76 28.71 -15.53 -15.71
N GLY A 77 29.64 -14.69 -16.16
CA GLY A 77 29.68 -13.26 -15.83
C GLY A 77 28.40 -12.51 -16.13
N PRO A 78 27.82 -12.63 -17.33
CA PRO A 78 26.59 -11.94 -17.66
C PRO A 78 25.42 -12.26 -16.71
N VAL A 79 25.30 -13.52 -16.28
CA VAL A 79 24.24 -13.96 -15.35
C VAL A 79 24.47 -13.37 -13.95
N ILE A 80 25.71 -13.42 -13.46
CA ILE A 80 26.06 -12.88 -12.14
C ILE A 80 25.85 -11.36 -12.12
N VAL A 81 26.33 -10.66 -13.15
CA VAL A 81 26.15 -9.20 -13.27
C VAL A 81 24.67 -8.85 -13.33
N LEU A 82 23.86 -9.59 -14.09
CA LEU A 82 22.41 -9.38 -14.17
C LEU A 82 21.74 -9.52 -12.80
N MET A 83 22.11 -10.56 -12.02
CA MET A 83 21.54 -10.76 -10.68
C MET A 83 21.92 -9.63 -9.72
N VAL A 84 23.18 -9.20 -9.74
CA VAL A 84 23.66 -8.09 -8.90
C VAL A 84 22.99 -6.78 -9.29
N VAL A 85 22.89 -6.48 -10.57
CA VAL A 85 22.24 -5.27 -11.08
C VAL A 85 20.76 -5.25 -10.73
N MET A 86 20.05 -6.37 -10.90
CA MET A 86 18.64 -6.48 -10.51
C MET A 86 18.45 -6.28 -9.01
N TYR A 87 19.31 -6.85 -8.17
CA TYR A 87 19.28 -6.62 -6.74
C TYR A 87 19.47 -5.13 -6.40
N LEU A 88 20.44 -4.46 -7.03
CA LEU A 88 20.70 -3.04 -6.80
C LEU A 88 19.53 -2.15 -7.28
N ILE A 89 18.94 -2.47 -8.44
CA ILE A 89 17.76 -1.76 -8.96
C ILE A 89 16.62 -1.80 -7.94
N TRP A 90 16.25 -2.99 -7.45
CA TRP A 90 15.18 -3.12 -6.45
C TRP A 90 15.49 -2.36 -5.17
N ARG A 91 16.72 -2.41 -4.72
CA ARG A 91 17.17 -1.69 -3.52
C ARG A 91 17.06 -0.17 -3.69
N VAL A 92 17.47 0.36 -4.82
CA VAL A 92 17.35 1.80 -5.14
C VAL A 92 15.89 2.22 -5.20
N VAL A 93 15.04 1.46 -5.88
CA VAL A 93 13.59 1.75 -5.96
C VAL A 93 12.96 1.78 -4.57
N LEU A 94 13.27 0.79 -3.72
CA LEU A 94 12.75 0.75 -2.35
C LEU A 94 13.21 1.94 -1.51
N TYR A 95 14.50 2.32 -1.57
CA TYR A 95 15.00 3.47 -0.82
C TYR A 95 14.36 4.78 -1.27
N ILE A 96 14.20 4.98 -2.57
CA ILE A 96 13.58 6.19 -3.10
C ILE A 96 12.10 6.25 -2.73
N SER A 97 11.40 5.13 -2.82
CA SER A 97 9.99 5.03 -2.43
C SER A 97 9.81 5.31 -0.93
N ALA A 98 10.63 4.70 -0.09
CA ALA A 98 10.63 4.93 1.36
C ALA A 98 10.95 6.39 1.69
N TRP A 99 11.98 6.97 1.07
CA TRP A 99 12.35 8.37 1.27
C TRP A 99 11.20 9.30 0.84
N THR A 100 10.61 9.08 -0.32
CA THR A 100 9.48 9.87 -0.82
C THR A 100 8.28 9.80 0.12
N ALA A 101 8.01 8.63 0.70
CA ALA A 101 6.91 8.41 1.64
C ALA A 101 7.15 9.08 3.01
N THR A 102 8.41 9.20 3.45
CA THR A 102 8.78 9.77 4.76
C THR A 102 9.05 11.27 4.74
N THR A 103 8.93 11.93 3.58
CA THR A 103 9.06 13.40 3.53
C THR A 103 7.97 14.07 4.34
N ALA A 104 8.30 15.21 4.98
CA ALA A 104 7.37 15.97 5.82
C ALA A 104 6.06 16.35 5.08
N GLU A 105 6.13 16.56 3.77
CA GLU A 105 4.96 16.84 2.95
C GLU A 105 4.09 15.59 2.74
N SER A 106 4.71 14.41 2.57
CA SER A 106 4.00 13.14 2.41
C SER A 106 3.32 12.71 3.71
N LEU A 107 3.96 12.96 4.86
CA LEU A 107 3.40 12.65 6.17
C LEU A 107 2.12 13.42 6.48
N LYS A 108 1.94 14.62 5.94
CA LYS A 108 0.69 15.39 6.08
C LYS A 108 -0.51 14.73 5.40
N PHE A 109 -0.26 13.93 4.37
CA PHE A 109 -1.30 13.19 3.64
C PHE A 109 -1.46 11.74 4.12
N ALA A 110 -0.49 11.23 4.89
CA ALA A 110 -0.46 9.83 5.32
C ALA A 110 -1.36 9.52 6.52
N HIS A 111 -1.78 10.53 7.27
CA HIS A 111 -2.65 10.34 8.42
C HIS A 111 -4.05 10.87 8.10
N PRO A 112 -5.00 10.02 7.68
CA PRO A 112 -6.39 10.39 7.82
C PRO A 112 -6.63 10.67 9.31
N PRO A 113 -7.43 11.70 9.67
CA PRO A 113 -7.76 11.95 11.06
C PRO A 113 -8.30 10.65 11.65
N VAL A 114 -7.78 10.31 12.83
CA VAL A 114 -8.25 9.11 13.57
C VAL A 114 -9.77 9.25 13.67
N PRO A 115 -10.56 8.29 13.17
CA PRO A 115 -12.01 8.36 13.29
C PRO A 115 -12.33 8.55 14.78
N GLU A 116 -13.31 9.42 15.08
CA GLU A 116 -13.77 9.62 16.44
C GLU A 116 -14.08 8.26 17.07
N PRO A 117 -13.74 8.06 18.36
CA PRO A 117 -14.00 6.80 19.03
C PRO A 117 -15.48 6.44 18.83
N ALA A 118 -15.74 5.22 18.38
CA ALA A 118 -17.08 4.74 18.12
C ALA A 118 -17.94 4.94 19.39
N VAL A 119 -18.86 5.90 19.33
CA VAL A 119 -19.84 6.09 20.43
C VAL A 119 -20.82 4.94 20.32
N ILE A 120 -20.55 3.86 21.07
CA ILE A 120 -21.50 2.75 21.23
C ILE A 120 -22.67 3.31 22.07
N ARG A 121 -23.69 3.80 21.44
CA ARG A 121 -24.96 4.08 22.12
C ARG A 121 -25.61 2.72 22.39
N VAL A 122 -25.37 2.19 23.56
CA VAL A 122 -26.16 1.05 24.07
C VAL A 122 -27.56 1.57 24.35
N ARG A 123 -28.46 1.40 23.38
CA ARG A 123 -29.86 1.63 23.59
C ARG A 123 -30.41 0.40 24.35
N ASN A 124 -30.40 0.48 25.68
CA ASN A 124 -31.11 -0.49 26.48
C ASN A 124 -32.61 -0.26 26.26
N GLU A 125 -33.18 -0.87 25.23
CA GLU A 125 -34.60 -1.03 25.16
C GLU A 125 -34.99 -2.10 26.20
N VAL A 126 -35.22 -1.64 27.42
CA VAL A 126 -35.92 -2.45 28.40
C VAL A 126 -37.34 -2.60 27.85
N LYS A 127 -37.61 -3.72 27.19
CA LYS A 127 -38.97 -4.10 26.79
C LYS A 127 -39.70 -4.31 28.11
N GLU A 128 -40.47 -3.30 28.56
CA GLU A 128 -41.33 -3.48 29.72
C GLU A 128 -42.22 -4.68 29.41
N GLY A 129 -42.01 -5.77 30.10
CA GLY A 129 -42.89 -6.94 30.06
C GLY A 129 -44.27 -6.50 30.43
N ALA A 130 -45.29 -7.18 29.95
CA ALA A 130 -46.69 -6.91 30.33
C ALA A 130 -46.78 -6.79 31.88
N PRO A 131 -47.48 -5.75 32.36
CA PRO A 131 -47.55 -5.51 33.82
C PRO A 131 -47.98 -6.79 34.54
N ALA A 132 -47.22 -7.17 35.57
CA ALA A 132 -47.43 -8.43 36.29
C ALA A 132 -48.88 -8.70 36.69
N GLY A 133 -49.65 -7.64 36.92
CA GLY A 133 -51.06 -7.74 37.19
C GLY A 133 -51.91 -8.26 36.01
N ALA A 134 -51.53 -7.95 34.75
CA ALA A 134 -52.27 -8.44 33.59
C ALA A 134 -52.01 -9.91 33.30
N THR A 135 -50.76 -10.36 33.48
CA THR A 135 -50.41 -11.78 33.31
C THR A 135 -51.02 -12.64 34.42
N PHE A 136 -51.04 -12.13 35.65
CA PHE A 136 -51.70 -12.82 36.78
C PHE A 136 -53.24 -12.89 36.58
N GLY A 137 -53.86 -11.81 36.11
CA GLY A 137 -55.31 -11.77 35.87
C GLY A 137 -55.77 -12.73 34.79
N ILE A 138 -55.02 -12.83 33.67
CA ILE A 138 -55.34 -13.76 32.57
C ILE A 138 -55.12 -15.22 33.05
N GLY A 139 -54.05 -15.51 33.80
CA GLY A 139 -53.80 -16.83 34.34
C GLY A 139 -54.86 -17.29 35.31
N ALA A 140 -55.34 -16.39 36.21
CA ALA A 140 -56.40 -16.67 37.15
C ALA A 140 -57.75 -16.91 36.50
N ALA A 141 -58.09 -16.12 35.46
CA ALA A 141 -59.33 -16.28 34.71
C ALA A 141 -59.37 -17.62 33.93
N LEU A 142 -58.28 -18.01 33.30
CA LEU A 142 -58.16 -19.27 32.58
C LEU A 142 -58.21 -20.47 33.53
N GLY A 143 -57.56 -20.36 34.72
CA GLY A 143 -57.62 -21.38 35.77
C GLY A 143 -59.04 -21.57 36.33
N ALA A 144 -59.74 -20.50 36.64
CA ALA A 144 -61.13 -20.54 37.09
C ALA A 144 -62.08 -21.14 36.04
N ALA A 145 -61.92 -20.78 34.78
CA ALA A 145 -62.73 -21.33 33.68
C ALA A 145 -62.47 -22.85 33.51
N ALA A 146 -61.22 -23.30 33.60
CA ALA A 146 -60.87 -24.72 33.52
C ALA A 146 -61.46 -25.55 34.67
N VAL A 147 -61.39 -25.03 35.91
CA VAL A 147 -61.95 -25.70 37.11
C VAL A 147 -63.50 -25.70 37.02
N GLY A 148 -64.11 -24.60 36.56
CA GLY A 148 -65.56 -24.53 36.36
C GLY A 148 -66.04 -25.56 35.32
N ALA A 149 -65.37 -25.64 34.16
CA ALA A 149 -65.70 -26.61 33.12
C ALA A 149 -65.55 -28.07 33.63
N TRP A 150 -64.50 -28.34 34.38
CA TRP A 150 -64.24 -29.65 34.99
C TRP A 150 -65.35 -30.05 35.99
N SER A 151 -65.79 -29.10 36.81
CA SER A 151 -66.87 -29.34 37.77
C SER A 151 -68.23 -29.64 37.12
N LEU A 152 -68.52 -29.02 35.98
CA LEU A 152 -69.76 -29.28 35.20
C LEU A 152 -69.67 -30.67 34.50
N LEU A 153 -68.55 -31.10 34.02
CA LEU A 153 -68.38 -32.43 33.42
C LEU A 153 -68.46 -33.57 34.42
N ARG A 154 -68.14 -33.33 35.68
CA ARG A 154 -68.19 -34.31 36.75
C ARG A 154 -69.58 -34.51 37.38
N ARG A 155 -70.50 -33.66 37.02
CA ARG A 155 -71.96 -33.72 37.51
C ARG A 155 -72.84 -34.53 36.61
N LYS A 156 -72.34 -35.15 35.58
CA LYS A 156 -73.02 -36.19 34.80
C LYS A 156 -72.47 -37.56 35.20
#